data_203f6d24b68aed372e885e2513b5587b
#
_entry.id   203f6d24b68aed372e885e2513b5587b
#
_cell.length_a   1.000
_cell.length_b   1.000
_cell.length_c   1.000
_cell.angle_alpha   90.00
_cell.angle_beta   90.00
_cell.angle_gamma   90.00
#
_symmetry.space_group_name_H-M   'P 1'
#
loop_
_entity.id
_entity.type
_entity.pdbx_description
1 polymer ?
#
loop_
_entity_poly.entity_id
_entity_poly.type
_entity_poly.pdbx_seq_one_letter_code
_entity_poly.pdbx_strand_id
1 'polypeptide(L)'
;CIRDSWKAERLPHYYRLGRRRAYYLAKPLRYSLPPVQRDLGLAKIESAADLIPLGMPATPHTPRKDMWYMRRRYFHYPHFKYDVWAAQENGKLLAYVVTRTVTAQETGCAAVVRLVDFIGEDSVLPRIGAALDAILNHAGAEYMDCYNAGIPADVWLAAGFTERVEGDGCIIPNYLTPPVHENTEYYYFTNKPESFVLFKADGDQDRPNLK
;
A
#
# COMPACT_ATOMS: atom_id res chain seq x y z
N CYS A 1 7.44 33.09 13.12
CA CYS A 1 8.41 32.11 12.57
C CYS A 1 8.05 30.65 12.76
N ILE A 2 6.79 30.27 12.91
CA ILE A 2 6.37 28.86 13.01
C ILE A 2 5.64 28.40 11.72
N ARG A 3 5.28 29.32 10.83
CA ARG A 3 4.47 29.02 9.63
C ARG A 3 5.22 28.29 8.50
N ASP A 4 6.54 28.32 8.45
CA ASP A 4 7.31 27.83 7.31
C ASP A 4 7.68 26.31 7.38
N SER A 5 7.32 25.62 8.47
CA SER A 5 7.63 24.21 8.69
C SER A 5 6.45 23.24 8.48
N TRP A 6 5.28 23.75 8.05
CA TRP A 6 4.08 22.97 7.96
C TRP A 6 3.73 22.68 6.49
N LYS A 7 3.53 21.41 6.17
CA LYS A 7 3.11 20.97 4.85
C LYS A 7 1.70 20.38 4.93
N ALA A 8 0.79 20.92 4.12
CA ALA A 8 -0.56 20.40 3.94
C ALA A 8 -0.79 20.16 2.46
N GLU A 9 -0.98 18.92 2.06
CA GLU A 9 -1.10 18.55 0.66
C GLU A 9 -2.13 17.43 0.48
N ARG A 10 -2.55 17.23 -0.76
CA ARG A 10 -3.32 16.05 -1.15
C ARG A 10 -2.45 14.80 -0.95
N LEU A 11 -3.03 13.76 -0.37
CA LEU A 11 -2.37 12.46 -0.22
C LEU A 11 -2.38 11.75 -1.58
N PRO A 12 -1.22 11.52 -2.21
CA PRO A 12 -1.13 10.83 -3.48
C PRO A 12 -1.74 9.43 -3.43
N HIS A 13 -2.46 9.07 -4.47
CA HIS A 13 -3.08 7.76 -4.64
C HIS A 13 -2.41 7.04 -5.81
N TYR A 14 -1.72 5.96 -5.50
CA TYR A 14 -1.05 5.08 -6.46
C TYR A 14 -1.87 3.83 -6.67
N TYR A 15 -1.91 3.34 -7.91
CA TYR A 15 -2.61 2.10 -8.23
C TYR A 15 -1.86 1.29 -9.27
N ARG A 16 -2.16 0.00 -9.28
CA ARG A 16 -1.68 -0.98 -10.24
C ARG A 16 -2.82 -1.90 -10.64
N LEU A 17 -3.06 -2.07 -11.94
CA LEU A 17 -4.14 -2.92 -12.44
C LEU A 17 -3.75 -4.39 -12.39
N GLY A 18 -4.71 -5.26 -12.02
CA GLY A 18 -4.61 -6.70 -12.18
C GLY A 18 -4.81 -7.12 -13.64
N ARG A 19 -4.33 -8.32 -14.01
CA ARG A 19 -4.49 -8.88 -15.35
C ARG A 19 -5.91 -9.43 -15.54
N ARG A 20 -6.83 -8.59 -15.95
CA ARG A 20 -8.23 -8.95 -16.17
C ARG A 20 -8.73 -8.51 -17.55
N ARG A 21 -9.80 -9.20 -18.03
CA ARG A 21 -10.50 -8.82 -19.26
C ARG A 21 -11.48 -7.66 -19.03
N ALA A 22 -11.99 -7.52 -17.82
CA ALA A 22 -12.93 -6.48 -17.45
C ALA A 22 -12.74 -6.09 -15.98
N TYR A 23 -13.05 -4.84 -15.67
CA TYR A 23 -13.03 -4.27 -14.34
C TYR A 23 -14.45 -3.85 -13.98
N TYR A 24 -14.89 -4.22 -12.80
CA TYR A 24 -16.19 -3.85 -12.26
C TYR A 24 -16.08 -2.60 -11.38
N LEU A 25 -15.04 -2.54 -10.55
CA LEU A 25 -14.81 -1.46 -9.59
C LEU A 25 -14.06 -0.29 -10.23
N ALA A 26 -12.95 -0.58 -10.87
CA ALA A 26 -12.09 0.43 -11.46
C ALA A 26 -12.58 0.85 -12.86
N LYS A 27 -12.41 2.14 -13.20
CA LYS A 27 -12.55 2.67 -14.55
C LYS A 27 -11.22 3.32 -14.95
N PRO A 28 -10.20 2.53 -15.34
CA PRO A 28 -8.92 3.08 -15.72
C PRO A 28 -8.98 3.72 -17.11
N LEU A 29 -8.21 4.79 -17.32
CA LEU A 29 -8.10 5.44 -18.64
C LEU A 29 -7.28 4.59 -19.63
N ARG A 30 -6.32 3.83 -19.11
CA ARG A 30 -5.43 2.98 -19.89
C ARG A 30 -5.31 1.63 -19.23
N TYR A 31 -5.29 0.58 -20.04
CA TYR A 31 -5.14 -0.80 -19.59
C TYR A 31 -3.69 -1.29 -19.70
N SER A 32 -2.73 -0.38 -19.78
CA SER A 32 -1.32 -0.76 -19.83
C SER A 32 -0.85 -1.20 -18.43
N LEU A 33 -0.16 -2.34 -18.39
CA LEU A 33 0.53 -2.79 -17.19
C LEU A 33 1.97 -2.28 -17.26
N PRO A 34 2.40 -1.41 -16.34
CA PRO A 34 3.78 -0.96 -16.30
C PRO A 34 4.75 -2.13 -16.13
N PRO A 35 5.93 -2.08 -16.74
CA PRO A 35 6.95 -3.09 -16.54
C PRO A 35 7.41 -3.12 -15.09
N VAL A 36 7.79 -4.30 -14.59
CA VAL A 36 8.28 -4.49 -13.23
C VAL A 36 9.58 -5.25 -13.21
N GLN A 37 10.43 -4.92 -12.27
CA GLN A 37 11.64 -5.68 -11.98
C GLN A 37 11.29 -6.99 -11.29
N ARG A 38 12.01 -8.06 -11.63
CA ARG A 38 11.92 -9.40 -11.02
C ARG A 38 13.22 -9.67 -10.25
N ASP A 39 13.45 -8.92 -9.22
CA ASP A 39 14.71 -8.97 -8.49
C ASP A 39 14.51 -9.64 -7.12
N LEU A 40 13.57 -9.16 -6.31
CA LEU A 40 13.29 -9.70 -4.98
C LEU A 40 11.91 -10.35 -4.90
N GLY A 41 11.86 -11.50 -4.21
CA GLY A 41 10.63 -12.13 -3.80
C GLY A 41 10.09 -11.56 -2.48
N LEU A 42 8.83 -11.87 -2.18
CA LEU A 42 8.19 -11.59 -0.91
C LEU A 42 7.79 -12.92 -0.25
N ALA A 43 8.27 -13.16 0.95
CA ALA A 43 7.88 -14.30 1.78
C ALA A 43 6.77 -13.87 2.76
N LYS A 44 5.68 -14.63 2.82
CA LYS A 44 4.59 -14.36 3.77
C LYS A 44 5.06 -14.67 5.19
N ILE A 45 4.71 -13.80 6.12
CA ILE A 45 4.90 -13.98 7.55
C ILE A 45 3.58 -14.49 8.14
N GLU A 46 3.58 -15.72 8.62
CA GLU A 46 2.34 -16.38 9.04
C GLU A 46 1.90 -15.98 10.46
N SER A 47 2.85 -15.63 11.31
CA SER A 47 2.56 -15.26 12.70
C SER A 47 3.41 -14.12 13.23
N ALA A 48 2.95 -13.49 14.31
CA ALA A 48 3.72 -12.47 15.02
C ALA A 48 5.05 -13.01 15.61
N ALA A 49 5.15 -14.32 15.83
CA ALA A 49 6.37 -14.94 16.32
C ALA A 49 7.47 -14.98 15.25
N ASP A 50 7.09 -15.12 13.98
CA ASP A 50 8.03 -15.20 12.86
C ASP A 50 8.72 -13.85 12.58
N LEU A 51 8.21 -12.75 13.13
CA LEU A 51 8.88 -11.45 13.07
C LEU A 51 10.15 -11.39 13.94
N ILE A 52 10.17 -12.16 15.05
CA ILE A 52 11.22 -12.05 16.09
C ILE A 52 12.62 -12.33 15.49
N PRO A 53 12.84 -13.43 14.77
CA PRO A 53 14.17 -13.72 14.20
C PRO A 53 14.56 -12.77 13.08
N LEU A 54 13.59 -12.11 12.42
CA LEU A 54 13.85 -11.19 11.32
C LEU A 54 14.21 -9.79 11.80
N GLY A 55 13.66 -9.36 12.95
CA GLY A 55 13.83 -8.01 13.48
C GLY A 55 13.12 -6.94 12.65
N MET A 56 13.66 -5.73 12.66
CA MET A 56 13.14 -4.60 11.88
C MET A 56 14.14 -4.18 10.80
N PRO A 57 13.68 -3.86 9.60
CA PRO A 57 14.56 -3.38 8.54
C PRO A 57 15.04 -1.96 8.85
N ALA A 58 16.17 -1.58 8.24
CA ALA A 58 16.59 -0.19 8.21
C ALA A 58 15.58 0.64 7.42
N THR A 59 15.27 1.83 7.90
CA THR A 59 14.39 2.79 7.23
C THR A 59 14.74 4.22 7.65
N PRO A 60 14.76 5.18 6.71
CA PRO A 60 14.92 6.58 7.03
C PRO A 60 13.61 7.24 7.49
N HIS A 61 12.50 6.56 7.40
CA HIS A 61 11.16 7.11 7.54
C HIS A 61 10.78 7.47 8.97
N THR A 62 9.97 8.53 9.08
CA THR A 62 9.33 8.98 10.32
C THR A 62 7.80 9.05 10.10
N PRO A 63 6.96 8.56 11.04
CA PRO A 63 7.32 7.95 12.33
C PRO A 63 7.97 6.58 12.20
N ARG A 64 8.87 6.25 13.13
CA ARG A 64 9.44 4.90 13.19
C ARG A 64 8.39 3.91 13.67
N LYS A 65 8.32 2.79 12.96
CA LYS A 65 7.49 1.64 13.33
C LYS A 65 8.39 0.56 13.90
N ASP A 66 8.05 0.07 15.07
CA ASP A 66 8.82 -0.95 15.78
C ASP A 66 8.11 -2.31 15.77
N MET A 67 8.74 -3.31 16.36
CA MET A 67 8.20 -4.65 16.49
C MET A 67 6.86 -4.68 17.25
N TRP A 68 6.71 -3.83 18.27
CA TRP A 68 5.47 -3.74 19.04
C TRP A 68 4.33 -3.21 18.16
N TYR A 69 4.60 -2.17 17.36
CA TYR A 69 3.65 -1.63 16.39
C TYR A 69 3.22 -2.72 15.38
N MET A 70 4.19 -3.42 14.75
CA MET A 70 3.93 -4.48 13.78
C MET A 70 3.01 -5.55 14.35
N ARG A 71 3.32 -6.07 15.54
CA ARG A 71 2.53 -7.12 16.18
C ARG A 71 1.11 -6.67 16.50
N ARG A 72 0.95 -5.50 17.11
CA ARG A 72 -0.37 -5.00 17.49
C ARG A 72 -1.20 -4.57 16.30
N ARG A 73 -0.59 -3.88 15.35
CA ARG A 73 -1.32 -3.29 14.22
C ARG A 73 -1.72 -4.32 13.17
N TYR A 74 -0.88 -5.31 12.91
CA TYR A 74 -1.09 -6.20 11.78
C TYR A 74 -1.44 -7.64 12.15
N PHE A 75 -1.04 -8.12 13.30
CA PHE A 75 -1.36 -9.48 13.73
C PHE A 75 -2.46 -9.57 14.79
N HIS A 76 -2.53 -8.60 15.69
CA HIS A 76 -3.51 -8.61 16.79
C HIS A 76 -4.64 -7.61 16.61
N TYR A 77 -4.76 -6.96 15.44
CA TYR A 77 -5.86 -6.04 15.20
C TYR A 77 -7.17 -6.81 14.98
N PRO A 78 -8.23 -6.56 15.78
CA PRO A 78 -9.38 -7.45 15.83
C PRO A 78 -10.33 -7.34 14.64
N HIS A 79 -10.28 -6.22 13.89
CA HIS A 79 -11.29 -5.91 12.87
C HIS A 79 -10.87 -6.26 11.45
N PHE A 80 -9.57 -6.24 11.16
CA PHE A 80 -9.05 -6.52 9.82
C PHE A 80 -7.94 -7.56 9.86
N LYS A 81 -7.94 -8.40 8.85
CA LYS A 81 -6.83 -9.32 8.58
C LYS A 81 -5.87 -8.67 7.59
N TYR A 82 -4.62 -8.69 7.93
CA TYR A 82 -3.52 -8.21 7.09
C TYR A 82 -2.63 -9.38 6.70
N ASP A 83 -2.06 -9.29 5.52
CA ASP A 83 -0.97 -10.15 5.09
C ASP A 83 0.32 -9.35 5.21
N VAL A 84 1.26 -9.85 6.00
CA VAL A 84 2.59 -9.26 6.19
C VAL A 84 3.58 -10.06 5.38
N TRP A 85 4.40 -9.36 4.61
CA TRP A 85 5.39 -9.94 3.71
C TRP A 85 6.76 -9.40 4.03
N ALA A 86 7.80 -10.26 3.96
CA ALA A 86 9.19 -9.88 4.13
C ALA A 86 9.95 -9.98 2.81
N ALA A 87 10.64 -8.91 2.43
CA ALA A 87 11.65 -8.91 1.40
C ALA A 87 13.02 -9.18 2.04
N GLN A 88 13.70 -10.23 1.60
CA GLN A 88 15.00 -10.63 2.13
C GLN A 88 16.00 -10.85 1.01
N GLU A 89 17.27 -10.56 1.27
CA GLU A 89 18.38 -10.85 0.40
C GLU A 89 19.57 -11.34 1.22
N ASN A 90 20.14 -12.48 0.86
CA ASN A 90 21.27 -13.10 1.57
C ASN A 90 21.04 -13.24 3.08
N GLY A 91 19.83 -13.59 3.47
CA GLY A 91 19.44 -13.73 4.89
C GLY A 91 19.21 -12.42 5.64
N LYS A 92 19.37 -11.26 4.99
CA LYS A 92 19.12 -9.95 5.58
C LYS A 92 17.71 -9.47 5.21
N LEU A 93 16.96 -9.02 6.19
CA LEU A 93 15.68 -8.35 5.99
C LEU A 93 15.91 -6.96 5.39
N LEU A 94 15.25 -6.66 4.27
CA LEU A 94 15.31 -5.38 3.58
C LEU A 94 14.06 -4.54 3.76
N ALA A 95 12.87 -5.18 3.76
CA ALA A 95 11.62 -4.49 3.97
C ALA A 95 10.52 -5.42 4.48
N TYR A 96 9.51 -4.84 5.14
CA TYR A 96 8.19 -5.40 5.28
C TYR A 96 7.21 -4.68 4.37
N VAL A 97 6.32 -5.45 3.76
CA VAL A 97 5.16 -4.95 3.02
C VAL A 97 3.92 -5.48 3.71
N VAL A 98 2.92 -4.64 3.90
CA VAL A 98 1.66 -5.05 4.49
C VAL A 98 0.54 -4.82 3.48
N THR A 99 -0.22 -5.86 3.22
CA THR A 99 -1.36 -5.82 2.30
C THR A 99 -2.64 -6.25 3.00
N ARG A 100 -3.76 -5.81 2.43
CA ARG A 100 -5.09 -6.28 2.82
C ARG A 100 -5.94 -6.51 1.57
N THR A 101 -6.48 -7.70 1.43
CA THR A 101 -7.45 -7.99 0.38
C THR A 101 -8.85 -7.63 0.87
N VAL A 102 -9.57 -6.85 0.06
CA VAL A 102 -10.96 -6.45 0.32
C VAL A 102 -11.83 -6.93 -0.83
N THR A 103 -12.89 -7.66 -0.51
CA THR A 103 -13.88 -8.12 -1.50
C THR A 103 -15.10 -7.20 -1.43
N ALA A 104 -15.58 -6.74 -2.59
CA ALA A 104 -16.81 -5.96 -2.68
C ALA A 104 -18.01 -6.89 -2.42
N GLN A 105 -18.83 -6.55 -1.42
CA GLN A 105 -19.89 -7.43 -0.94
C GLN A 105 -20.99 -7.68 -1.98
N GLU A 106 -21.31 -6.69 -2.81
CA GLU A 106 -22.44 -6.78 -3.76
C GLU A 106 -22.16 -7.70 -4.95
N THR A 107 -20.89 -7.94 -5.29
CA THR A 107 -20.52 -8.69 -6.50
C THR A 107 -19.98 -10.08 -6.19
N GLY A 108 -19.57 -10.34 -4.96
CA GLY A 108 -18.96 -11.61 -4.55
C GLY A 108 -17.67 -12.00 -5.29
N CYS A 109 -17.34 -11.29 -6.38
CA CYS A 109 -16.26 -11.65 -7.29
C CYS A 109 -15.22 -10.55 -7.49
N ALA A 110 -15.52 -9.29 -7.16
CA ALA A 110 -14.58 -8.19 -7.31
C ALA A 110 -13.78 -7.99 -6.02
N ALA A 111 -12.48 -8.13 -6.12
CA ALA A 111 -11.55 -7.91 -5.02
C ALA A 111 -10.54 -6.80 -5.34
N VAL A 112 -10.00 -6.20 -4.31
CA VAL A 112 -8.93 -5.19 -4.37
C VAL A 112 -7.88 -5.56 -3.35
N VAL A 113 -6.62 -5.47 -3.71
CA VAL A 113 -5.52 -5.53 -2.76
C VAL A 113 -5.11 -4.11 -2.37
N ARG A 114 -5.02 -3.84 -1.09
CA ARG A 114 -4.52 -2.57 -0.58
C ARG A 114 -3.13 -2.76 -0.03
N LEU A 115 -2.16 -2.05 -0.55
CA LEU A 115 -0.87 -1.89 0.08
C LEU A 115 -1.05 -0.83 1.17
N VAL A 116 -1.15 -1.28 2.42
CA VAL A 116 -1.50 -0.42 3.55
C VAL A 116 -0.28 0.12 4.29
N ASP A 117 0.87 -0.54 4.12
CA ASP A 117 2.14 -0.10 4.72
C ASP A 117 3.35 -0.69 3.99
N PHE A 118 4.46 0.05 4.04
CA PHE A 118 5.79 -0.37 3.61
C PHE A 118 6.82 0.15 4.63
N ILE A 119 7.66 -0.74 5.13
CA ILE A 119 8.71 -0.42 6.11
C ILE A 119 10.03 -0.93 5.56
N GLY A 120 10.90 -0.04 5.16
CA GLY A 120 12.20 -0.34 4.51
C GLY A 120 12.80 0.90 3.88
N GLU A 121 13.86 0.72 3.11
CA GLU A 121 14.42 1.78 2.28
C GLU A 121 13.65 1.87 0.95
N ASP A 122 13.44 3.07 0.44
CA ASP A 122 12.66 3.32 -0.79
C ASP A 122 13.18 2.54 -1.99
N SER A 123 14.51 2.35 -2.07
CA SER A 123 15.19 1.59 -3.11
C SER A 123 14.76 0.12 -3.23
N VAL A 124 14.16 -0.44 -2.18
CA VAL A 124 13.68 -1.82 -2.17
C VAL A 124 12.34 -1.96 -2.90
N LEU A 125 11.51 -0.91 -2.91
CA LEU A 125 10.16 -0.95 -3.48
C LEU A 125 10.15 -1.30 -4.97
N PRO A 126 10.97 -0.72 -5.86
CA PRO A 126 11.06 -1.14 -7.26
C PRO A 126 11.45 -2.60 -7.46
N ARG A 127 12.32 -3.13 -6.60
CA ARG A 127 12.85 -4.49 -6.70
C ARG A 127 11.81 -5.58 -6.41
N ILE A 128 10.75 -5.26 -5.68
CA ILE A 128 9.65 -6.18 -5.33
C ILE A 128 8.45 -6.06 -6.26
N GLY A 129 8.51 -5.24 -7.32
CA GLY A 129 7.37 -4.96 -8.20
C GLY A 129 6.72 -6.22 -8.78
N ALA A 130 7.49 -7.22 -9.21
CA ALA A 130 6.94 -8.49 -9.72
C ALA A 130 6.30 -9.34 -8.61
N ALA A 131 6.80 -9.27 -7.37
CA ALA A 131 6.19 -9.97 -6.25
C ALA A 131 4.84 -9.36 -5.87
N LEU A 132 4.72 -8.01 -5.93
CA LEU A 132 3.45 -7.31 -5.75
C LEU A 132 2.45 -7.68 -6.86
N ASP A 133 2.92 -7.82 -8.11
CA ASP A 133 2.10 -8.30 -9.23
C ASP A 133 1.59 -9.74 -8.98
N ALA A 134 2.44 -10.60 -8.43
CA ALA A 134 2.05 -11.96 -8.09
C ALA A 134 0.97 -12.00 -6.99
N ILE A 135 1.10 -11.18 -5.95
CA ILE A 135 0.09 -11.05 -4.88
C ILE A 135 -1.25 -10.59 -5.47
N LEU A 136 -1.23 -9.55 -6.29
CA LEU A 136 -2.41 -9.00 -6.95
C LEU A 136 -3.12 -10.04 -7.81
N ASN A 137 -2.37 -10.78 -8.64
CA ASN A 137 -2.92 -11.79 -9.53
C ASN A 137 -3.41 -13.02 -8.76
N HIS A 138 -2.70 -13.45 -7.71
CA HIS A 138 -3.12 -14.55 -6.86
C HIS A 138 -4.45 -14.26 -6.15
N ALA A 139 -4.63 -13.03 -5.68
CA ALA A 139 -5.87 -12.57 -5.07
C ALA A 139 -7.03 -12.46 -6.09
N GLY A 140 -6.75 -12.60 -7.39
CA GLY A 140 -7.73 -12.35 -8.44
C GLY A 140 -8.32 -10.93 -8.37
N ALA A 141 -7.57 -9.98 -7.86
CA ALA A 141 -8.05 -8.63 -7.61
C ALA A 141 -8.03 -7.76 -8.88
N GLU A 142 -8.88 -6.75 -8.93
CA GLU A 142 -8.94 -5.82 -10.06
C GLU A 142 -7.76 -4.86 -10.07
N TYR A 143 -7.36 -4.41 -8.90
CA TYR A 143 -6.22 -3.54 -8.73
C TYR A 143 -5.59 -3.69 -7.35
N MET A 144 -4.36 -3.22 -7.23
CA MET A 144 -3.72 -2.92 -5.96
C MET A 144 -3.61 -1.41 -5.85
N ASP A 145 -4.00 -0.85 -4.72
CA ASP A 145 -3.89 0.59 -4.46
C ASP A 145 -3.05 0.90 -3.22
N CYS A 146 -2.50 2.11 -3.20
CA CYS A 146 -1.78 2.66 -2.07
C CYS A 146 -1.99 4.16 -1.98
N TYR A 147 -2.35 4.65 -0.79
CA TYR A 147 -2.24 6.06 -0.45
C TYR A 147 -0.94 6.28 0.30
N ASN A 148 -0.07 7.09 -0.26
CA ASN A 148 1.23 7.36 0.34
C ASN A 148 1.69 8.80 0.10
N ALA A 149 2.30 9.40 1.13
CA ALA A 149 3.09 10.61 1.03
C ALA A 149 4.48 10.34 1.60
N GLY A 150 5.48 10.98 1.03
CA GLY A 150 6.87 10.93 1.48
C GLY A 150 7.79 10.05 0.65
N ILE A 151 7.31 8.93 0.10
CA ILE A 151 8.09 8.17 -0.90
C ILE A 151 7.94 8.86 -2.27
N PRO A 152 9.04 9.13 -2.98
CA PRO A 152 9.01 9.79 -4.29
C PRO A 152 8.16 9.04 -5.33
N ALA A 153 7.48 9.79 -6.19
CA ALA A 153 6.58 9.21 -7.20
C ALA A 153 7.30 8.29 -8.21
N ASP A 154 8.55 8.61 -8.57
CA ASP A 154 9.37 7.80 -9.47
C ASP A 154 9.69 6.42 -8.90
N VAL A 155 9.82 6.29 -7.57
CA VAL A 155 9.98 5.00 -6.88
C VAL A 155 8.73 4.14 -7.04
N TRP A 156 7.53 4.74 -6.89
CA TRP A 156 6.26 4.05 -7.12
C TRP A 156 6.10 3.64 -8.59
N LEU A 157 6.44 4.52 -9.52
CA LEU A 157 6.40 4.22 -10.96
C LEU A 157 7.35 3.07 -11.31
N ALA A 158 8.56 3.08 -10.77
CA ALA A 158 9.54 2.00 -10.96
C ALA A 158 9.08 0.66 -10.34
N ALA A 159 8.29 0.70 -9.28
CA ALA A 159 7.63 -0.48 -8.70
C ALA A 159 6.40 -0.96 -9.51
N GLY A 160 6.04 -0.26 -10.58
CA GLY A 160 4.95 -0.61 -11.49
C GLY A 160 3.58 -0.07 -11.06
N PHE A 161 3.54 0.98 -10.26
CA PHE A 161 2.31 1.72 -9.97
C PHE A 161 2.15 2.90 -10.91
N THR A 162 0.93 3.40 -10.98
CA THR A 162 0.56 4.64 -11.66
C THR A 162 -0.02 5.59 -10.61
N GLU A 163 0.38 6.84 -10.62
CA GLU A 163 -0.28 7.84 -9.80
C GLU A 163 -1.61 8.23 -10.43
N ARG A 164 -2.67 8.28 -9.63
CA ARG A 164 -3.97 8.79 -10.06
C ARG A 164 -3.94 10.32 -10.08
N VAL A 165 -4.27 10.88 -11.20
CA VAL A 165 -4.37 12.34 -11.39
C VAL A 165 -5.81 12.78 -11.14
N GLU A 166 -6.00 13.84 -10.38
CA GLU A 166 -7.32 14.42 -10.12
C GLU A 166 -7.93 14.97 -11.42
N GLY A 167 -9.22 14.66 -11.65
CA GLY A 167 -9.97 15.18 -12.80
C GLY A 167 -9.67 14.53 -14.15
N ASP A 168 -8.80 13.53 -14.22
CA ASP A 168 -8.46 12.83 -15.47
C ASP A 168 -9.52 11.82 -15.93
N GLY A 169 -10.55 11.58 -15.13
CA GLY A 169 -11.61 10.61 -15.39
C GLY A 169 -11.27 9.16 -15.02
N CYS A 170 -10.06 8.88 -14.56
CA CYS A 170 -9.70 7.59 -13.97
C CYS A 170 -10.38 7.40 -12.62
N ILE A 171 -11.09 6.28 -12.44
CA ILE A 171 -11.75 5.96 -11.17
C ILE A 171 -11.11 4.72 -10.56
N ILE A 172 -10.56 4.89 -9.37
CA ILE A 172 -10.00 3.84 -8.52
C ILE A 172 -10.68 3.95 -7.15
N PRO A 173 -11.75 3.20 -6.90
CA PRO A 173 -12.58 3.34 -5.71
C PRO A 173 -11.85 3.04 -4.41
N ASN A 174 -12.10 3.83 -3.39
CA ASN A 174 -11.60 3.55 -2.05
C ASN A 174 -12.61 2.81 -1.17
N TYR A 175 -13.89 3.13 -1.26
CA TYR A 175 -14.95 2.47 -0.48
C TYR A 175 -15.53 1.30 -1.27
N LEU A 176 -15.57 0.11 -0.65
CA LEU A 176 -15.94 -1.16 -1.30
C LEU A 176 -17.06 -1.91 -0.55
N THR A 177 -17.57 -1.35 0.54
CA THR A 177 -18.58 -1.99 1.39
C THR A 177 -19.60 -0.97 1.95
N PRO A 178 -20.64 -0.59 1.19
CA PRO A 178 -20.90 -0.92 -0.21
C PRO A 178 -19.90 -0.27 -1.17
N PRO A 179 -19.76 -0.77 -2.42
CA PRO A 179 -18.89 -0.15 -3.42
C PRO A 179 -19.39 1.25 -3.79
N VAL A 180 -18.50 2.23 -3.72
CA VAL A 180 -18.72 3.60 -4.19
C VAL A 180 -17.82 3.84 -5.38
N HIS A 181 -18.39 3.92 -6.58
CA HIS A 181 -17.64 4.06 -7.84
C HIS A 181 -17.18 5.50 -8.08
N GLU A 182 -16.48 6.04 -7.09
CA GLU A 182 -15.94 7.39 -7.09
C GLU A 182 -14.55 7.40 -6.48
N ASN A 183 -13.76 8.39 -6.88
CA ASN A 183 -12.49 8.67 -6.24
C ASN A 183 -12.70 9.36 -4.90
N THR A 184 -11.87 9.03 -3.93
CA THR A 184 -11.84 9.72 -2.64
C THR A 184 -10.53 10.47 -2.52
N GLU A 185 -10.59 11.76 -2.31
CA GLU A 185 -9.42 12.58 -2.05
C GLU A 185 -9.17 12.66 -0.54
N TYR A 186 -7.93 12.44 -0.14
CA TYR A 186 -7.47 12.62 1.21
C TYR A 186 -6.40 13.69 1.24
N TYR A 187 -6.31 14.38 2.37
CA TYR A 187 -5.30 15.40 2.63
C TYR A 187 -4.53 15.01 3.87
N TYR A 188 -3.27 15.34 3.89
CA TYR A 188 -2.42 15.13 5.05
C TYR A 188 -1.74 16.44 5.46
N PHE A 189 -1.25 16.40 6.67
CA PHE A 189 -0.57 17.54 7.28
C PHE A 189 0.61 17.03 8.09
N THR A 190 1.75 17.69 7.94
CA THR A 190 2.96 17.36 8.70
C THR A 190 3.75 18.63 9.05
N ASN A 191 4.40 18.59 10.20
CA ASN A 191 5.38 19.58 10.62
C ASN A 191 6.83 19.07 10.52
N LYS A 192 7.03 17.90 9.91
CA LYS A 192 8.34 17.27 9.70
C LYS A 192 8.45 16.72 8.29
N PRO A 193 8.48 17.57 7.25
CA PRO A 193 8.39 17.12 5.86
C PRO A 193 9.59 16.30 5.38
N GLU A 194 10.77 16.47 5.96
CA GLU A 194 12.04 15.95 5.41
C GLU A 194 12.17 14.42 5.47
N SER A 195 11.57 13.76 6.47
CA SER A 195 11.63 12.29 6.62
C SER A 195 10.26 11.67 6.83
N PHE A 196 9.22 12.47 6.64
CA PHE A 196 7.85 12.06 6.89
C PHE A 196 7.36 11.12 5.80
N VAL A 197 6.89 9.95 6.22
CA VAL A 197 6.18 9.01 5.35
C VAL A 197 4.86 8.64 5.98
N LEU A 198 3.80 8.76 5.21
CA LEU A 198 2.44 8.41 5.62
C LEU A 198 1.91 7.32 4.69
N PHE A 199 1.41 6.26 5.29
CA PHE A 199 0.63 5.23 4.64
C PHE A 199 -0.81 5.20 5.16
N LYS A 200 -1.66 4.47 4.46
CA LYS A 200 -3.06 4.26 4.87
C LYS A 200 -3.20 3.72 6.30
N ALA A 201 -2.27 2.85 6.72
CA ALA A 201 -2.24 2.29 8.06
C ALA A 201 -1.99 3.31 9.17
N ASP A 202 -1.36 4.44 8.85
CA ASP A 202 -1.02 5.49 9.82
C ASP A 202 -2.19 6.44 10.09
N GLY A 203 -3.19 6.46 9.21
CA GLY A 203 -4.36 7.33 9.30
C GLY A 203 -5.66 6.58 9.54
N ASP A 204 -6.75 7.34 9.51
CA ASP A 204 -8.11 6.81 9.71
C ASP A 204 -8.65 6.04 8.50
N GLN A 205 -7.99 6.15 7.33
CA GLN A 205 -8.44 5.54 6.08
C GLN A 205 -8.45 4.01 6.11
N ASP A 206 -7.77 3.39 7.09
CA ASP A 206 -7.77 1.93 7.29
C ASP A 206 -8.37 1.53 8.65
N ARG A 207 -9.23 2.35 9.20
CA ARG A 207 -10.01 2.02 10.41
C ARG A 207 -11.43 1.62 10.04
N PRO A 208 -12.03 0.65 10.74
CA PRO A 208 -13.43 0.32 10.53
C PRO A 208 -14.30 1.48 11.05
N ASN A 209 -15.34 1.81 10.31
CA ASN A 209 -16.43 2.61 10.85
C ASN A 209 -17.22 1.72 11.81
N LEU A 210 -16.91 1.78 13.08
CA LEU A 210 -17.72 1.15 14.11
C LEU A 210 -19.04 1.93 14.21
N LYS A 211 -20.14 1.26 13.87
CA LYS A 211 -21.48 1.78 14.11
C LYS A 211 -21.85 1.59 15.56
#